data_342398d69661d9e99990790a19cf0c10
#
_entry.id   342398d69661d9e99990790a19cf0c10
#
_cell.length_a   1.000
_cell.length_b   1.000
_cell.length_c   1.000
_cell.angle_alpha   90.00
_cell.angle_beta   90.00
_cell.angle_gamma   90.00
#
_symmetry.space_group_name_H-M   'P 1'
#
loop_
_entity.id
_entity.type
_entity.pdbx_description
1 polymer ?
#
loop_
_entity_poly.entity_id
_entity_poly.type
_entity_poly.pdbx_seq_one_letter_code
_entity_poly.pdbx_strand_id
1 'polypeptide(L)'
;MSENPISNMFKHEGKTVKIIGKARIKTYKELYNYIEDLQQNKEIGKHNNYLGDNVLAQNIYEKKYYLKDIDTNLIEKCPEDVFKRLSSFLATVEGTKAKQKKWAQKFYEQLFEGYFIPGGRVLAGSGDLYRLKTLANCFVTQIERDDINSIYKAAYECARTYSYGGGIG
;
A
#
# COMPACT_ATOMS: atom_id res chain seq x y z
N MET A 1 18.58 18.35 7.54
CA MET A 1 18.46 17.02 6.89
C MET A 1 17.24 16.34 7.47
N SER A 2 16.14 16.31 6.76
CA SER A 2 14.93 15.64 7.23
C SER A 2 15.18 14.13 7.26
N GLU A 3 15.06 13.50 8.42
CA GLU A 3 15.15 12.05 8.53
C GLU A 3 14.08 11.41 7.63
N ASN A 4 14.51 10.47 6.80
CA ASN A 4 13.63 9.73 5.91
C ASN A 4 12.49 9.08 6.73
N PRO A 5 11.20 9.38 6.44
CA PRO A 5 10.06 8.83 7.20
C PRO A 5 10.09 7.31 7.29
N ILE A 6 10.67 6.61 6.32
CA ILE A 6 10.86 5.16 6.34
C ILE A 6 11.76 4.73 7.51
N SER A 7 12.77 5.53 7.90
CA SER A 7 13.64 5.19 9.04
C SER A 7 12.88 5.23 10.36
N ASN A 8 11.81 6.01 10.44
CA ASN A 8 10.99 6.15 11.64
C ASN A 8 9.89 5.09 11.76
N MET A 9 9.42 4.52 10.64
CA MET A 9 8.47 3.39 10.65
C MET A 9 9.02 2.16 11.37
N PHE A 10 10.34 2.02 11.43
CA PHE A 10 11.00 0.82 11.97
C PHE A 10 11.80 1.11 13.25
N LYS A 11 11.62 2.27 13.87
CA LYS A 11 12.35 2.65 15.11
C LYS A 11 11.93 1.87 16.37
N HIS A 12 10.87 1.06 16.31
CA HIS A 12 10.30 0.45 17.51
C HIS A 12 11.00 -0.80 18.02
N GLU A 13 11.84 -1.48 17.24
CA GLU A 13 12.59 -2.64 17.75
C GLU A 13 13.93 -2.79 17.02
N GLY A 14 14.97 -2.19 17.58
CA GLY A 14 16.36 -2.55 17.37
C GLY A 14 16.91 -2.68 15.93
N LYS A 15 18.17 -3.09 15.83
CA LYS A 15 18.93 -3.24 14.58
C LYS A 15 18.32 -4.21 13.57
N THR A 16 17.64 -5.25 14.05
CA THR A 16 17.04 -6.31 13.21
C THR A 16 15.88 -5.83 12.36
N VAL A 17 15.04 -4.96 12.88
CA VAL A 17 13.87 -4.41 12.17
C VAL A 17 14.32 -3.48 11.02
N LYS A 18 15.37 -2.69 11.22
CA LYS A 18 15.98 -1.88 10.15
C LYS A 18 16.52 -2.73 8.99
N ILE A 19 17.12 -3.88 9.28
CA ILE A 19 17.67 -4.79 8.27
C ILE A 19 16.54 -5.43 7.46
N ILE A 20 15.50 -5.93 8.13
CA ILE A 20 14.32 -6.52 7.49
C ILE A 20 13.61 -5.49 6.61
N GLY A 21 13.40 -4.27 7.12
CA GLY A 21 12.79 -3.19 6.36
C GLY A 21 13.58 -2.84 5.09
N LYS A 22 14.90 -2.69 5.18
CA LYS A 22 15.76 -2.42 4.02
C LYS A 22 15.76 -3.55 3.00
N ALA A 23 15.83 -4.81 3.46
CA ALA A 23 15.77 -5.97 2.57
C ALA A 23 14.42 -6.03 1.83
N ARG A 24 13.31 -5.78 2.54
CA ARG A 24 11.98 -5.74 1.93
C ARG A 24 11.82 -4.63 0.90
N ILE A 25 12.34 -3.43 1.18
CA ILE A 25 12.33 -2.31 0.23
C ILE A 25 13.13 -2.64 -1.02
N LYS A 26 14.31 -3.28 -0.88
CA LYS A 26 15.12 -3.72 -2.02
C LYS A 26 14.36 -4.72 -2.87
N THR A 27 13.80 -5.76 -2.25
CA THR A 27 13.00 -6.78 -2.92
C THR A 27 11.79 -6.18 -3.63
N TYR A 28 11.08 -5.25 -2.99
CA TYR A 28 9.97 -4.54 -3.61
C TYR A 28 10.38 -3.84 -4.91
N LYS A 29 11.49 -3.08 -4.90
CA LYS A 29 11.99 -2.39 -6.09
C LYS A 29 12.41 -3.37 -7.20
N GLU A 30 13.06 -4.48 -6.84
CA GLU A 30 13.43 -5.54 -7.80
C GLU A 30 12.19 -6.14 -8.48
N LEU A 31 11.12 -6.38 -7.72
CA LEU A 31 9.87 -6.93 -8.24
C LEU A 31 9.08 -5.90 -9.06
N TYR A 32 9.08 -4.65 -8.67
CA TYR A 32 8.46 -3.57 -9.42
C TYR A 32 9.08 -3.46 -10.82
N ASN A 33 10.42 -3.42 -10.89
CA ASN A 33 11.14 -3.38 -12.17
C ASN A 33 10.87 -4.63 -12.99
N TYR A 34 10.81 -5.81 -12.37
CA TYR A 34 10.48 -7.05 -13.07
C TYR A 34 9.08 -6.99 -13.74
N ILE A 35 8.07 -6.49 -13.04
CA ILE A 35 6.73 -6.30 -13.62
C ILE A 35 6.76 -5.26 -14.75
N GLU A 36 7.53 -4.20 -14.59
CA GLU A 36 7.69 -3.18 -15.63
C GLU A 36 8.35 -3.74 -16.89
N ASP A 37 9.38 -4.56 -16.73
CA ASP A 37 10.04 -5.26 -17.85
C ASP A 37 9.06 -6.18 -18.58
N LEU A 38 8.23 -6.95 -17.86
CA LEU A 38 7.18 -7.79 -18.46
C LEU A 38 6.17 -6.96 -19.27
N GLN A 39 5.77 -5.81 -18.76
CA GLN A 39 4.86 -4.90 -19.49
C GLN A 39 5.51 -4.34 -20.76
N GLN A 40 6.77 -3.95 -20.69
CA GLN A 40 7.50 -3.44 -21.87
C GLN A 40 7.65 -4.51 -22.94
N ASN A 41 7.89 -5.76 -22.54
CA ASN A 41 7.99 -6.92 -23.42
C ASN A 41 6.62 -7.49 -23.86
N LYS A 42 5.52 -6.90 -23.41
CA LYS A 42 4.14 -7.34 -23.72
C LYS A 42 3.80 -8.76 -23.24
N GLU A 43 4.49 -9.24 -22.21
CA GLU A 43 4.18 -10.54 -21.60
C GLU A 43 2.97 -10.44 -20.67
N ILE A 44 2.71 -9.25 -20.12
CA ILE A 44 1.53 -8.94 -19.31
C ILE A 44 0.87 -7.62 -19.74
N GLY A 45 -0.39 -7.44 -19.35
CA GLY A 45 -1.23 -6.37 -19.87
C GLY A 45 -0.75 -4.95 -19.58
N LYS A 46 -0.97 -4.08 -20.53
CA LYS A 46 -0.86 -2.63 -20.42
C LYS A 46 -1.93 -1.99 -21.28
N HIS A 47 -2.71 -1.11 -20.69
CA HIS A 47 -3.70 -0.30 -21.39
C HIS A 47 -3.26 1.15 -21.48
N ASN A 48 -3.52 1.80 -22.62
CA ASN A 48 -3.31 3.25 -22.73
C ASN A 48 -4.38 4.05 -22.00
N ASN A 49 -5.58 3.48 -21.81
CA ASN A 49 -6.71 4.13 -21.14
C ASN A 49 -7.54 3.08 -20.38
N TYR A 50 -7.00 2.59 -19.25
CA TYR A 50 -7.63 1.52 -18.46
C TYR A 50 -9.01 1.93 -17.91
N LEU A 51 -9.19 3.19 -17.51
CA LEU A 51 -10.45 3.70 -16.95
C LEU A 51 -11.41 4.23 -18.03
N GLY A 52 -11.01 4.22 -19.30
CA GLY A 52 -11.81 4.79 -20.39
C GLY A 52 -12.18 6.25 -20.13
N ASP A 53 -13.36 6.62 -20.56
CA ASP A 53 -13.90 7.98 -20.39
C ASP A 53 -14.63 8.18 -19.05
N ASN A 54 -14.44 7.26 -18.07
CA ASN A 54 -15.07 7.36 -16.77
C ASN A 54 -14.37 8.40 -15.90
N VAL A 55 -14.79 9.65 -16.01
CA VAL A 55 -14.24 10.81 -15.27
C VAL A 55 -14.33 10.60 -13.75
N LEU A 56 -15.40 9.96 -13.24
CA LEU A 56 -15.53 9.68 -11.82
C LEU A 56 -14.45 8.72 -11.34
N ALA A 57 -14.22 7.62 -12.07
CA ALA A 57 -13.18 6.67 -11.74
C ALA A 57 -11.77 7.29 -11.80
N GLN A 58 -11.47 8.09 -12.83
CA GLN A 58 -10.22 8.83 -12.97
C GLN A 58 -9.98 9.74 -11.74
N ASN A 59 -10.97 10.54 -11.36
CA ASN A 59 -10.89 11.41 -10.18
C ASN A 59 -10.67 10.65 -8.87
N ILE A 60 -11.33 9.49 -8.71
CA ILE A 60 -11.17 8.65 -7.51
C ILE A 60 -9.74 8.09 -7.43
N TYR A 61 -9.22 7.58 -8.54
CA TYR A 61 -7.86 7.06 -8.58
C TYR A 61 -6.84 8.13 -8.27
N GLU A 62 -6.92 9.29 -8.89
CA GLU A 62 -6.00 10.41 -8.67
C GLU A 62 -6.04 10.93 -7.23
N LYS A 63 -7.23 11.12 -6.67
CA LYS A 63 -7.38 11.68 -5.32
C LYS A 63 -7.04 10.68 -4.22
N LYS A 64 -7.37 9.39 -4.40
CA LYS A 64 -7.36 8.40 -3.31
C LYS A 64 -6.31 7.29 -3.47
N TYR A 65 -6.01 6.85 -4.69
CA TYR A 65 -5.25 5.62 -4.90
C TYR A 65 -3.85 5.81 -5.46
N TYR A 66 -3.63 6.82 -6.30
CA TYR A 66 -2.29 7.07 -6.83
C TYR A 66 -1.33 7.47 -5.72
N LEU A 67 -0.14 6.86 -5.77
CA LEU A 67 0.94 7.18 -4.86
C LEU A 67 1.40 8.62 -5.08
N LYS A 68 1.60 9.32 -3.99
CA LYS A 68 2.12 10.68 -3.96
C LYS A 68 3.39 10.72 -3.11
N ASP A 69 4.33 11.57 -3.46
CA ASP A 69 5.51 11.83 -2.64
C ASP A 69 5.16 12.59 -1.35
N ILE A 70 6.18 12.96 -0.57
CA ILE A 70 5.99 13.68 0.68
C ILE A 70 5.41 15.09 0.47
N ASP A 71 5.68 15.69 -0.70
CA ASP A 71 5.21 17.03 -1.10
C ASP A 71 3.87 16.97 -1.84
N THR A 72 3.20 15.82 -1.84
CA THR A 72 1.90 15.54 -2.47
C THR A 72 1.88 15.50 -4.00
N ASN A 73 3.05 15.50 -4.66
CA ASN A 73 3.12 15.31 -6.10
C ASN A 73 2.79 13.87 -6.49
N LEU A 74 2.06 13.70 -7.59
CA LEU A 74 1.71 12.39 -8.12
C LEU A 74 2.96 11.65 -8.65
N ILE A 75 3.20 10.46 -8.13
CA ILE A 75 4.21 9.51 -8.62
C ILE A 75 3.57 8.57 -9.64
N GLU A 76 2.41 8.02 -9.30
CA GLU A 76 1.61 7.16 -10.17
C GLU A 76 0.66 8.00 -11.02
N LYS A 77 0.44 7.56 -12.26
CA LYS A 77 -0.36 8.30 -13.25
C LYS A 77 -1.48 7.47 -13.88
N CYS A 78 -1.46 6.16 -13.67
CA CYS A 78 -2.44 5.23 -14.23
C CYS A 78 -2.71 4.08 -13.25
N PRO A 79 -3.85 3.37 -13.38
CA PRO A 79 -4.18 2.24 -12.53
C PRO A 79 -3.14 1.12 -12.58
N GLU A 80 -2.50 0.90 -13.71
CA GLU A 80 -1.45 -0.10 -13.88
C GLU A 80 -0.25 0.16 -12.96
N ASP A 81 0.08 1.42 -12.68
CA ASP A 81 1.14 1.77 -11.72
C ASP A 81 0.75 1.35 -10.31
N VAL A 82 -0.52 1.55 -9.93
CA VAL A 82 -1.08 1.06 -8.66
C VAL A 82 -0.98 -0.46 -8.58
N PHE A 83 -1.36 -1.17 -9.65
CA PHE A 83 -1.30 -2.63 -9.68
C PHE A 83 0.14 -3.15 -9.61
N LYS A 84 1.10 -2.52 -10.29
CA LYS A 84 2.53 -2.82 -10.16
C LYS A 84 3.01 -2.66 -8.72
N ARG A 85 2.68 -1.55 -8.08
CA ARG A 85 3.04 -1.28 -6.70
C ARG A 85 2.49 -2.34 -5.75
N LEU A 86 1.18 -2.63 -5.83
CA LEU A 86 0.54 -3.61 -4.98
C LEU A 86 1.15 -5.00 -5.14
N SER A 87 1.18 -5.49 -6.37
CA SER A 87 1.64 -6.85 -6.67
C SER A 87 3.09 -7.06 -6.24
N SER A 88 3.95 -6.10 -6.52
CA SER A 88 5.35 -6.14 -6.13
C SER A 88 5.54 -6.09 -4.62
N PHE A 89 4.81 -5.21 -3.94
CA PHE A 89 4.93 -5.07 -2.49
C PHE A 89 4.39 -6.28 -1.74
N LEU A 90 3.23 -6.78 -2.12
CA LEU A 90 2.62 -7.96 -1.47
C LEU A 90 3.48 -9.22 -1.67
N ALA A 91 4.04 -9.41 -2.86
CA ALA A 91 4.89 -10.57 -3.15
C ALA A 91 6.21 -10.60 -2.37
N THR A 92 6.63 -9.49 -1.74
CA THR A 92 7.86 -9.47 -0.92
C THR A 92 7.85 -10.42 0.27
N VAL A 93 6.68 -10.90 0.69
CA VAL A 93 6.55 -11.85 1.82
C VAL A 93 6.92 -13.27 1.46
N GLU A 94 7.00 -13.59 0.18
CA GLU A 94 7.33 -14.92 -0.29
C GLU A 94 8.80 -15.28 0.02
N GLY A 95 9.03 -16.55 0.42
CA GLY A 95 10.32 -16.97 0.98
C GLY A 95 11.47 -17.07 -0.04
N THR A 96 11.19 -17.14 -1.37
CA THR A 96 12.22 -17.26 -2.40
C THR A 96 11.99 -16.29 -3.55
N LYS A 97 13.08 -15.86 -4.21
CA LYS A 97 13.00 -14.94 -5.36
C LYS A 97 12.12 -15.48 -6.50
N ALA A 98 12.17 -16.78 -6.74
CA ALA A 98 11.34 -17.41 -7.78
C ALA A 98 9.85 -17.33 -7.42
N LYS A 99 9.48 -17.61 -6.15
CA LYS A 99 8.10 -17.44 -5.66
C LYS A 99 7.68 -15.97 -5.69
N GLN A 100 8.54 -15.05 -5.26
CA GLN A 100 8.28 -13.62 -5.29
C GLN A 100 7.92 -13.14 -6.70
N LYS A 101 8.73 -13.47 -7.71
CA LYS A 101 8.46 -13.13 -9.12
C LYS A 101 7.15 -13.75 -9.61
N LYS A 102 6.96 -15.05 -9.37
CA LYS A 102 5.74 -15.76 -9.75
C LYS A 102 4.48 -15.10 -9.15
N TRP A 103 4.49 -14.77 -7.87
CA TRP A 103 3.34 -14.18 -7.21
C TRP A 103 3.14 -12.71 -7.56
N ALA A 104 4.22 -11.94 -7.75
CA ALA A 104 4.11 -10.57 -8.23
C ALA A 104 3.42 -10.50 -9.61
N GLN A 105 3.84 -11.34 -10.55
CA GLN A 105 3.21 -11.45 -11.88
C GLN A 105 1.74 -11.86 -11.75
N LYS A 106 1.46 -12.93 -10.99
CA LYS A 106 0.10 -13.45 -10.82
C LYS A 106 -0.84 -12.41 -10.17
N PHE A 107 -0.39 -11.71 -9.15
CA PHE A 107 -1.19 -10.64 -8.53
C PHE A 107 -1.44 -9.49 -9.50
N TYR A 108 -0.44 -9.10 -10.29
CA TYR A 108 -0.62 -8.07 -11.30
C TYR A 108 -1.67 -8.47 -12.34
N GLU A 109 -1.58 -9.67 -12.89
CA GLU A 109 -2.53 -10.19 -13.88
C GLU A 109 -3.96 -10.22 -13.32
N GLN A 110 -4.14 -10.70 -12.08
CA GLN A 110 -5.47 -10.75 -11.44
C GLN A 110 -6.08 -9.36 -11.22
N LEU A 111 -5.26 -8.37 -10.85
CA LEU A 111 -5.68 -6.98 -10.67
C LEU A 111 -6.01 -6.33 -12.02
N PHE A 112 -5.14 -6.54 -13.02
CA PHE A 112 -5.28 -5.97 -14.36
C PHE A 112 -6.53 -6.48 -15.08
N GLU A 113 -6.77 -7.78 -15.02
CA GLU A 113 -7.95 -8.43 -15.64
C GLU A 113 -9.25 -8.19 -14.84
N GLY A 114 -9.16 -7.57 -13.68
CA GLY A 114 -10.32 -7.26 -12.84
C GLY A 114 -10.94 -8.46 -12.12
N TYR A 115 -10.26 -9.61 -12.08
CA TYR A 115 -10.73 -10.78 -11.33
C TYR A 115 -10.76 -10.56 -9.83
N PHE A 116 -9.89 -9.67 -9.34
CA PHE A 116 -9.82 -9.32 -7.93
C PHE A 116 -9.46 -7.85 -7.75
N ILE A 117 -10.25 -7.12 -6.99
CA ILE A 117 -9.97 -5.75 -6.57
C ILE A 117 -9.97 -5.70 -5.04
N PRO A 118 -8.83 -5.41 -4.41
CA PRO A 118 -8.74 -5.34 -2.95
C PRO A 118 -9.48 -4.12 -2.40
N GLY A 119 -9.73 -4.15 -1.09
CA GLY A 119 -10.33 -3.00 -0.40
C GLY A 119 -9.51 -1.71 -0.56
N GLY A 120 -10.19 -0.57 -0.53
CA GLY A 120 -9.60 0.74 -0.82
C GLY A 120 -8.35 1.08 0.01
N ARG A 121 -8.26 0.59 1.25
CA ARG A 121 -7.06 0.80 2.09
C ARG A 121 -5.85 0.03 1.59
N VAL A 122 -6.05 -1.15 1.05
CA VAL A 122 -4.99 -1.95 0.43
C VAL A 122 -4.51 -1.28 -0.84
N LEU A 123 -5.44 -0.81 -1.71
CA LEU A 123 -5.10 -0.05 -2.92
C LEU A 123 -4.30 1.21 -2.62
N ALA A 124 -4.71 1.99 -1.61
CA ALA A 124 -4.08 3.26 -1.28
C ALA A 124 -2.82 3.15 -0.43
N GLY A 125 -2.65 2.07 0.35
CA GLY A 125 -1.62 1.98 1.38
C GLY A 125 -0.53 0.96 1.13
N SER A 126 -0.80 -0.14 0.39
CA SER A 126 0.22 -1.14 0.14
C SER A 126 1.36 -0.57 -0.70
N GLY A 127 2.59 -0.67 -0.18
CA GLY A 127 3.78 -0.16 -0.86
C GLY A 127 3.94 1.36 -0.80
N ASP A 128 3.13 2.10 -0.04
CA ASP A 128 3.38 3.50 0.26
C ASP A 128 4.57 3.59 1.24
N LEU A 129 5.71 4.02 0.74
CA LEU A 129 6.94 4.18 1.51
C LEU A 129 7.11 5.60 2.09
N TYR A 130 6.18 6.50 1.83
CA TYR A 130 6.22 7.89 2.26
C TYR A 130 5.36 8.16 3.48
N ARG A 131 4.28 7.39 3.68
CA ARG A 131 3.32 7.58 4.75
C ARG A 131 3.00 6.28 5.44
N LEU A 132 2.81 6.35 6.75
CA LEU A 132 2.29 5.23 7.54
C LEU A 132 0.78 5.20 7.38
N LYS A 133 0.28 4.13 6.75
CA LYS A 133 -1.16 3.89 6.55
C LYS A 133 -1.54 2.51 7.07
N THR A 134 -2.72 2.40 7.65
CA THR A 134 -3.30 1.08 7.92
C THR A 134 -3.82 0.45 6.62
N LEU A 135 -3.70 -0.87 6.51
CA LEU A 135 -4.30 -1.66 5.42
C LEU A 135 -5.66 -2.25 5.81
N ALA A 136 -6.02 -2.18 7.10
CA ALA A 136 -7.35 -2.55 7.58
C ALA A 136 -8.34 -1.40 7.41
N ASN A 137 -9.57 -1.73 7.03
CA ASN A 137 -10.61 -0.72 6.85
C ASN A 137 -11.20 -0.26 8.18
N CYS A 138 -11.52 -1.22 9.07
CA CYS A 138 -12.20 -0.97 10.33
C CYS A 138 -11.50 -1.67 11.49
N PHE A 139 -11.62 -1.05 12.66
CA PHE A 139 -11.12 -1.56 13.92
C PHE A 139 -12.27 -1.54 14.92
N VAL A 140 -12.30 -2.53 15.80
CA VAL A 140 -13.24 -2.57 16.91
C VAL A 140 -12.54 -2.04 18.14
N THR A 141 -13.17 -1.09 18.83
CA THR A 141 -12.77 -0.64 20.16
C THR A 141 -13.94 -0.78 21.13
N GLN A 142 -13.64 -0.90 22.40
CA GLN A 142 -14.66 -1.01 23.44
C GLN A 142 -14.30 -0.15 24.64
N ILE A 143 -15.32 0.32 25.35
CA ILE A 143 -15.17 0.93 26.68
C ILE A 143 -15.14 -0.24 27.67
N GLU A 144 -13.98 -0.45 28.32
CA GLU A 144 -13.76 -1.62 29.21
C GLU A 144 -14.58 -1.52 30.51
N ARG A 145 -14.80 -0.29 31.01
CA ARG A 145 -15.52 -0.01 32.26
C ARG A 145 -16.30 1.29 32.13
N ASP A 146 -17.35 1.41 32.92
CA ASP A 146 -18.13 2.65 33.05
C ASP A 146 -17.42 3.62 34.00
N ASP A 147 -16.27 4.13 33.58
CA ASP A 147 -15.49 5.17 34.27
C ASP A 147 -14.86 6.13 33.22
N ILE A 148 -14.54 7.34 33.73
CA ILE A 148 -14.04 8.42 32.86
C ILE A 148 -12.73 8.03 32.16
N ASN A 149 -11.85 7.24 32.79
CA ASN A 149 -10.58 6.85 32.23
C ASN A 149 -10.77 5.89 31.06
N SER A 150 -11.66 4.89 31.22
CA SER A 150 -11.99 3.94 30.14
C SER A 150 -12.66 4.63 28.95
N ILE A 151 -13.55 5.60 29.21
CA ILE A 151 -14.20 6.39 28.17
C ILE A 151 -13.17 7.22 27.38
N TYR A 152 -12.31 7.95 28.06
CA TYR A 152 -11.29 8.77 27.38
C TYR A 152 -10.18 7.94 26.73
N LYS A 153 -9.85 6.76 27.27
CA LYS A 153 -8.95 5.79 26.60
C LYS A 153 -9.53 5.37 25.25
N ALA A 154 -10.79 4.98 25.22
CA ALA A 154 -11.47 4.61 23.96
C ALA A 154 -11.51 5.79 22.97
N ALA A 155 -11.81 7.00 23.43
CA ALA A 155 -11.78 8.20 22.61
C ALA A 155 -10.39 8.47 22.02
N TYR A 156 -9.33 8.31 22.81
CA TYR A 156 -7.95 8.42 22.32
C TYR A 156 -7.63 7.36 21.25
N GLU A 157 -8.03 6.11 21.47
CA GLU A 157 -7.83 5.02 20.49
C GLU A 157 -8.56 5.29 19.19
N CYS A 158 -9.78 5.81 19.25
CA CYS A 158 -10.54 6.27 18.08
C CYS A 158 -9.78 7.35 17.31
N ALA A 159 -9.33 8.41 18.00
CA ALA A 159 -8.59 9.49 17.38
C ALA A 159 -7.28 9.00 16.71
N ARG A 160 -6.56 8.10 17.38
CA ARG A 160 -5.35 7.47 16.82
C ARG A 160 -5.67 6.64 15.57
N THR A 161 -6.72 5.84 15.61
CA THR A 161 -7.15 5.02 14.47
C THR A 161 -7.52 5.89 13.28
N TYR A 162 -8.29 6.94 13.48
CA TYR A 162 -8.63 7.91 12.43
C TYR A 162 -7.40 8.61 11.84
N SER A 163 -6.41 8.93 12.67
CA SER A 163 -5.17 9.58 12.19
C SER A 163 -4.37 8.73 11.20
N TYR A 164 -4.50 7.40 11.24
CA TYR A 164 -3.93 6.47 10.27
C TYR A 164 -4.90 6.07 9.16
N GLY A 165 -6.07 6.69 9.15
CA GLY A 165 -7.09 6.48 8.15
C GLY A 165 -7.97 5.25 8.38
N GLY A 166 -7.90 4.58 9.54
CA GLY A 166 -8.82 3.50 9.90
C GLY A 166 -10.22 4.02 10.23
N GLY A 167 -11.24 3.16 10.12
CA GLY A 167 -12.57 3.37 10.66
C GLY A 167 -12.72 2.68 12.01
N ILE A 168 -13.68 3.11 12.82
CA ILE A 168 -14.07 2.47 14.08
C ILE A 168 -15.49 1.92 13.91
N GLY A 169 -15.68 0.68 14.32
CA GLY A 169 -16.97 -0.01 14.42
C GLY A 169 -17.20 -0.58 15.81
#